data_ae120f90582c43505cbf0c2efb33bfd7
#
_entry.id   ae120f90582c43505cbf0c2efb33bfd7
#
_cell.length_a   1.000
_cell.length_b   1.000
_cell.length_c   1.000
_cell.angle_alpha   90.00
_cell.angle_beta   90.00
_cell.angle_gamma   90.00
#
_symmetry.space_group_name_H-M   'P 1'
#
loop_
_entity.id
_entity.type
_entity.pdbx_description
1 polymer ?
#
loop_
_entity_poly.entity_id
_entity_poly.type
_entity_poly.pdbx_seq_one_letter_code
_entity_poly.pdbx_strand_id
1 'polypeptide(L)'
;MSEKTKPVVLNPAKQLMDAGKLSLMFSVRQTRSVDIALAAKAAGYDSIYIDLEHGALTIPEAGQICVTALAVGLSPFVRVPAGATDAAGQVLDLGAMGIIAPHISGPADAKRMVSACKYPPIGTRSNSSSLPQQWIAKMPLVDVQKRLNEETMVLAMIESRDGLENVEAIAAVPGVDVLLVGTSDLSAELGIPGQFGSDIIMKALDRIIAAAKKHGKHVSLGGGIKGGSVNVLKTLCDKGIRQISVGNDVGMLNAAMRQRVIEINKLIA
;
A
#
# COMPACT_ATOMS: atom_id res chain seq x y z
N MET A 1 1.59 -21.26 34.59
CA MET A 1 2.21 -20.94 33.29
C MET A 1 1.57 -19.68 32.82
N SER A 2 2.29 -18.53 32.78
CA SER A 2 1.73 -17.29 32.26
C SER A 2 1.55 -17.50 30.76
N GLU A 3 0.31 -17.49 30.29
CA GLU A 3 -0.02 -17.38 28.89
C GLU A 3 0.59 -16.05 28.39
N LYS A 4 1.73 -16.13 27.72
CA LYS A 4 2.23 -14.99 26.94
C LYS A 4 1.24 -14.79 25.80
N THR A 5 0.23 -13.95 26.03
CA THR A 5 -0.66 -13.48 24.97
C THR A 5 0.22 -12.96 23.84
N LYS A 6 0.20 -13.63 22.69
CA LYS A 6 0.87 -13.13 21.49
C LYS A 6 0.23 -11.77 21.17
N PRO A 7 1.01 -10.71 21.10
CA PRO A 7 0.46 -9.39 20.79
C PRO A 7 -0.16 -9.40 19.40
N VAL A 8 -1.07 -8.46 19.13
CA VAL A 8 -1.52 -8.16 17.77
C VAL A 8 -0.30 -7.95 16.88
N VAL A 9 -0.35 -8.46 15.66
CA VAL A 9 0.74 -8.35 14.69
C VAL A 9 1.08 -6.88 14.47
N LEU A 10 2.35 -6.54 14.59
CA LEU A 10 2.85 -5.22 14.25
C LEU A 10 2.92 -5.08 12.73
N ASN A 11 2.81 -3.85 12.23
CA ASN A 11 2.93 -3.54 10.81
C ASN A 11 4.40 -3.17 10.48
N PRO A 12 5.22 -4.10 9.93
CA PRO A 12 6.64 -3.85 9.68
C PRO A 12 6.89 -2.66 8.76
N ALA A 13 6.07 -2.48 7.71
CA ALA A 13 6.21 -1.34 6.80
C ALA A 13 5.96 -0.01 7.52
N LYS A 14 4.94 0.03 8.40
CA LYS A 14 4.69 1.20 9.24
C LYS A 14 5.88 1.51 10.14
N GLN A 15 6.42 0.50 10.81
CA GLN A 15 7.59 0.67 11.69
C GLN A 15 8.81 1.23 10.95
N LEU A 16 9.06 0.76 9.71
CA LEU A 16 10.13 1.30 8.88
C LEU A 16 9.90 2.77 8.55
N MET A 17 8.69 3.11 8.10
CA MET A 17 8.34 4.49 7.74
C MET A 17 8.40 5.43 8.96
N ASP A 18 7.90 5.01 10.13
CA ASP A 18 7.97 5.76 11.39
C ASP A 18 9.42 5.99 11.84
N ALA A 19 10.30 5.03 11.56
CA ALA A 19 11.74 5.16 11.80
C ALA A 19 12.50 5.99 10.73
N GLY A 20 11.78 6.59 9.77
CA GLY A 20 12.38 7.35 8.67
C GLY A 20 13.07 6.48 7.60
N LYS A 21 12.90 5.15 7.66
CA LYS A 21 13.48 4.19 6.70
C LYS A 21 12.56 3.96 5.51
N LEU A 22 13.13 3.53 4.40
CA LEU A 22 12.40 3.16 3.20
C LEU A 22 11.80 1.76 3.37
N SER A 23 10.52 1.61 3.03
CA SER A 23 9.82 0.34 2.89
C SER A 23 9.66 0.00 1.41
N LEU A 24 10.04 -1.20 1.01
CA LEU A 24 9.86 -1.71 -0.35
C LEU A 24 8.58 -2.53 -0.44
N MET A 25 7.77 -2.22 -1.44
CA MET A 25 6.46 -2.85 -1.65
C MET A 25 6.41 -3.57 -2.99
N PHE A 26 5.96 -4.82 -2.99
CA PHE A 26 5.76 -5.64 -4.18
C PHE A 26 4.29 -5.72 -4.57
N SER A 27 3.94 -5.46 -5.83
CA SER A 27 2.56 -5.49 -6.29
C SER A 27 2.16 -6.85 -6.85
N VAL A 28 1.01 -7.36 -6.47
CA VAL A 28 0.42 -8.62 -6.94
C VAL A 28 -0.87 -8.32 -7.69
N ARG A 29 -0.90 -8.70 -8.96
CA ARG A 29 -2.04 -8.44 -9.85
C ARG A 29 -2.68 -9.70 -10.42
N GLN A 30 -1.92 -10.77 -10.60
CA GLN A 30 -2.41 -12.00 -11.24
C GLN A 30 -2.08 -13.26 -10.47
N THR A 31 -1.01 -13.27 -9.68
CA THR A 31 -0.66 -14.45 -8.88
C THR A 31 -1.66 -14.68 -7.78
N ARG A 32 -2.30 -15.85 -7.79
CA ARG A 32 -3.34 -16.23 -6.81
C ARG A 32 -2.81 -17.15 -5.71
N SER A 33 -1.62 -17.72 -5.92
CA SER A 33 -0.97 -18.58 -4.92
C SER A 33 -0.39 -17.76 -3.78
N VAL A 34 -0.50 -18.29 -2.57
CA VAL A 34 0.13 -17.75 -1.36
C VAL A 34 1.65 -17.69 -1.42
N ASP A 35 2.27 -18.50 -2.31
CA ASP A 35 3.71 -18.56 -2.51
C ASP A 35 4.31 -17.21 -2.91
N ILE A 36 3.50 -16.32 -3.49
CA ILE A 36 3.96 -14.98 -3.85
C ILE A 36 4.42 -14.17 -2.64
N ALA A 37 3.79 -14.37 -1.48
CA ALA A 37 4.22 -13.73 -0.24
C ALA A 37 5.58 -14.27 0.23
N LEU A 38 5.80 -15.59 0.09
CA LEU A 38 7.10 -16.21 0.40
C LEU A 38 8.19 -15.70 -0.54
N ALA A 39 7.90 -15.63 -1.84
CA ALA A 39 8.83 -15.12 -2.85
C ALA A 39 9.19 -13.64 -2.61
N ALA A 40 8.20 -12.80 -2.32
CA ALA A 40 8.44 -11.40 -1.99
C ALA A 40 9.31 -11.25 -0.73
N LYS A 41 9.04 -12.03 0.31
CA LYS A 41 9.87 -12.04 1.53
C LYS A 41 11.30 -12.48 1.25
N ALA A 42 11.48 -13.56 0.51
CA ALA A 42 12.79 -14.07 0.13
C ALA A 42 13.60 -13.08 -0.71
N ALA A 43 12.92 -12.28 -1.54
CA ALA A 43 13.51 -11.21 -2.33
C ALA A 43 13.83 -9.94 -1.52
N GLY A 44 13.44 -9.84 -0.25
CA GLY A 44 13.78 -8.72 0.63
C GLY A 44 12.75 -7.58 0.63
N TYR A 45 11.51 -7.81 0.18
CA TYR A 45 10.43 -6.83 0.33
C TYR A 45 9.94 -6.75 1.78
N ASP A 46 9.39 -5.60 2.15
CA ASP A 46 8.84 -5.32 3.48
C ASP A 46 7.31 -5.40 3.49
N SER A 47 6.71 -5.20 2.34
CA SER A 47 5.25 -5.18 2.17
C SER A 47 4.84 -5.75 0.82
N ILE A 48 3.58 -6.18 0.76
CA ILE A 48 2.93 -6.68 -0.44
C ILE A 48 1.67 -5.86 -0.71
N TYR A 49 1.46 -5.48 -1.97
CA TYR A 49 0.33 -4.71 -2.46
C TYR A 49 -0.55 -5.63 -3.32
N ILE A 50 -1.68 -6.05 -2.80
CA ILE A 50 -2.63 -6.93 -3.48
C ILE A 50 -3.67 -6.05 -4.16
N ASP A 51 -3.80 -6.21 -5.48
CA ASP A 51 -4.58 -5.30 -6.32
C ASP A 51 -5.93 -5.93 -6.71
N LEU A 52 -7.03 -5.47 -6.06
CA LEU A 52 -8.39 -5.89 -6.39
C LEU A 52 -9.09 -4.94 -7.38
N GLU A 53 -8.45 -3.84 -7.77
CA GLU A 53 -9.00 -2.90 -8.75
C GLU A 53 -8.61 -3.29 -10.18
N HIS A 54 -7.30 -3.51 -10.42
CA HIS A 54 -6.76 -3.86 -11.75
C HIS A 54 -6.16 -5.26 -11.78
N GLY A 55 -6.36 -6.04 -10.72
CA GLY A 55 -5.90 -7.42 -10.59
C GLY A 55 -6.97 -8.44 -10.96
N ALA A 56 -6.55 -9.69 -11.09
CA ALA A 56 -7.44 -10.82 -11.35
C ALA A 56 -7.81 -11.62 -10.09
N LEU A 57 -7.53 -11.06 -8.91
CA LEU A 57 -7.76 -11.71 -7.61
C LEU A 57 -9.17 -11.46 -7.09
N THR A 58 -9.67 -12.43 -6.34
CA THR A 58 -10.89 -12.31 -5.53
C THR A 58 -10.55 -11.93 -4.08
N ILE A 59 -11.54 -11.49 -3.30
CA ILE A 59 -11.36 -11.19 -1.87
C ILE A 59 -10.83 -12.40 -1.08
N PRO A 60 -11.35 -13.64 -1.26
CA PRO A 60 -10.80 -14.82 -0.59
C PRO A 60 -9.33 -15.10 -0.93
N GLU A 61 -8.94 -15.00 -2.20
CA GLU A 61 -7.53 -15.16 -2.61
C GLU A 61 -6.63 -14.09 -1.99
N ALA A 62 -7.07 -12.84 -1.99
CA ALA A 62 -6.37 -11.75 -1.30
C ALA A 62 -6.19 -12.03 0.19
N GLY A 63 -7.25 -12.55 0.85
CA GLY A 63 -7.19 -12.92 2.27
C GLY A 63 -6.16 -14.01 2.55
N GLN A 64 -6.09 -15.06 1.73
CA GLN A 64 -5.10 -16.13 1.88
C GLN A 64 -3.66 -15.59 1.74
N ILE A 65 -3.43 -14.70 0.78
CA ILE A 65 -2.13 -14.05 0.60
C ILE A 65 -1.82 -13.14 1.80
N CYS A 66 -2.81 -12.40 2.33
CA CYS A 66 -2.64 -11.56 3.52
C CYS A 66 -2.19 -12.38 4.74
N VAL A 67 -2.86 -13.50 5.02
CA VAL A 67 -2.51 -14.37 6.15
C VAL A 67 -1.08 -14.91 6.02
N THR A 68 -0.70 -15.33 4.82
CA THR A 68 0.67 -15.81 4.56
C THR A 68 1.69 -14.68 4.70
N ALA A 69 1.39 -13.49 4.19
CA ALA A 69 2.24 -12.31 4.33
C ALA A 69 2.49 -11.96 5.81
N LEU A 70 1.44 -11.96 6.63
CA LEU A 70 1.56 -11.76 8.09
C LEU A 70 2.48 -12.81 8.72
N ALA A 71 2.31 -14.08 8.36
CA ALA A 71 3.07 -15.19 8.94
C ALA A 71 4.58 -15.09 8.66
N VAL A 72 4.97 -14.49 7.51
CA VAL A 72 6.38 -14.31 7.14
C VAL A 72 6.91 -12.91 7.45
N GLY A 73 6.13 -12.06 8.12
CA GLY A 73 6.55 -10.72 8.53
C GLY A 73 6.61 -9.71 7.38
N LEU A 74 5.65 -9.79 6.45
CA LEU A 74 5.35 -8.74 5.49
C LEU A 74 4.10 -7.98 5.92
N SER A 75 3.99 -6.71 5.52
CA SER A 75 2.77 -5.91 5.67
C SER A 75 1.88 -6.09 4.43
N PRO A 76 0.73 -6.80 4.51
CA PRO A 76 -0.18 -6.88 3.39
C PRO A 76 -1.05 -5.62 3.31
N PHE A 77 -0.96 -4.90 2.19
CA PHE A 77 -1.85 -3.82 1.80
C PHE A 77 -2.74 -4.28 0.66
N VAL A 78 -4.01 -3.93 0.70
CA VAL A 78 -4.96 -4.30 -0.36
C VAL A 78 -5.54 -3.04 -0.99
N ARG A 79 -5.39 -2.91 -2.31
CA ARG A 79 -6.13 -1.90 -3.05
C ARG A 79 -7.52 -2.44 -3.36
N VAL A 80 -8.52 -1.74 -2.86
CA VAL A 80 -9.93 -2.02 -3.15
C VAL A 80 -10.38 -1.20 -4.37
N PRO A 81 -11.45 -1.61 -5.08
CA PRO A 81 -12.05 -0.77 -6.11
C PRO A 81 -12.49 0.58 -5.55
N ALA A 82 -12.57 1.60 -6.41
CA ALA A 82 -12.94 2.95 -6.02
C ALA A 82 -14.23 3.00 -5.18
N GLY A 83 -14.15 3.60 -4.01
CA GLY A 83 -15.29 3.76 -3.10
C GLY A 83 -15.82 2.48 -2.42
N ALA A 84 -15.19 1.32 -2.63
CA ALA A 84 -15.63 0.03 -2.11
C ALA A 84 -15.30 -0.14 -0.60
N THR A 85 -16.03 0.57 0.24
CA THR A 85 -15.86 0.53 1.70
C THR A 85 -16.15 -0.85 2.30
N ASP A 86 -17.12 -1.58 1.74
CA ASP A 86 -17.46 -2.93 2.21
C ASP A 86 -16.31 -3.92 1.93
N ALA A 87 -15.72 -3.84 0.74
CA ALA A 87 -14.54 -4.65 0.42
C ALA A 87 -13.36 -4.32 1.35
N ALA A 88 -13.18 -3.05 1.72
CA ALA A 88 -12.14 -2.64 2.68
C ALA A 88 -12.34 -3.33 4.04
N GLY A 89 -13.56 -3.33 4.58
CA GLY A 89 -13.89 -4.04 5.82
C GLY A 89 -13.58 -5.53 5.72
N GLN A 90 -14.00 -6.18 4.63
CA GLN A 90 -13.81 -7.62 4.42
C GLN A 90 -12.33 -8.00 4.35
N VAL A 91 -11.52 -7.31 3.56
CA VAL A 91 -10.09 -7.66 3.45
C VAL A 91 -9.31 -7.37 4.72
N LEU A 92 -9.72 -6.35 5.51
CA LEU A 92 -9.16 -6.11 6.83
C LEU A 92 -9.47 -7.26 7.79
N ASP A 93 -10.67 -7.84 7.73
CA ASP A 93 -11.03 -9.02 8.53
C ASP A 93 -10.28 -10.28 8.07
N LEU A 94 -9.80 -10.30 6.84
CA LEU A 94 -9.00 -11.38 6.28
C LEU A 94 -7.49 -11.17 6.41
N GLY A 95 -7.03 -10.18 7.17
CA GLY A 95 -5.61 -10.06 7.53
C GLY A 95 -4.87 -8.90 6.87
N ALA A 96 -5.51 -8.06 6.07
CA ALA A 96 -4.85 -6.87 5.55
C ALA A 96 -4.43 -5.92 6.70
N MET A 97 -3.26 -5.34 6.57
CA MET A 97 -2.69 -4.34 7.51
C MET A 97 -2.88 -2.91 7.02
N GLY A 98 -3.51 -2.74 5.88
CA GLY A 98 -3.92 -1.44 5.39
C GLY A 98 -4.66 -1.53 4.07
N ILE A 99 -5.34 -0.43 3.77
CA ILE A 99 -6.16 -0.26 2.58
C ILE A 99 -5.55 0.83 1.71
N ILE A 100 -5.33 0.50 0.44
CA ILE A 100 -5.02 1.46 -0.59
C ILE A 100 -6.36 1.89 -1.20
N ALA A 101 -6.72 3.15 -1.00
CA ALA A 101 -7.97 3.74 -1.48
C ALA A 101 -7.67 4.55 -2.75
N PRO A 102 -8.05 4.06 -3.95
CA PRO A 102 -7.83 4.77 -5.19
C PRO A 102 -8.79 5.96 -5.35
N HIS A 103 -8.49 6.85 -6.29
CA HIS A 103 -9.34 7.95 -6.73
C HIS A 103 -9.83 8.88 -5.60
N ILE A 104 -8.98 9.13 -4.60
CA ILE A 104 -9.28 10.09 -3.55
C ILE A 104 -9.13 11.52 -4.11
N SER A 105 -10.26 12.14 -4.39
CA SER A 105 -10.33 13.48 -4.98
C SER A 105 -10.53 14.59 -3.96
N GLY A 106 -10.95 14.24 -2.74
CA GLY A 106 -11.16 15.23 -1.68
C GLY A 106 -11.27 14.63 -0.28
N PRO A 107 -11.37 15.49 0.75
CA PRO A 107 -11.42 15.04 2.14
C PRO A 107 -12.67 14.20 2.47
N ALA A 108 -13.76 14.33 1.72
CA ALA A 108 -14.96 13.51 1.90
C ALA A 108 -14.71 12.05 1.56
N ASP A 109 -13.98 11.78 0.47
CA ASP A 109 -13.61 10.43 0.04
C ASP A 109 -12.69 9.78 1.07
N ALA A 110 -11.68 10.53 1.51
CA ALA A 110 -10.75 10.09 2.53
C ALA A 110 -11.47 9.75 3.86
N LYS A 111 -12.39 10.60 4.32
CA LYS A 111 -13.18 10.36 5.53
C LYS A 111 -14.04 9.10 5.42
N ARG A 112 -14.68 8.86 4.27
CA ARG A 112 -15.49 7.63 4.05
C ARG A 112 -14.61 6.39 4.18
N MET A 113 -13.44 6.37 3.54
CA MET A 113 -12.54 5.23 3.63
C MET A 113 -11.96 5.04 5.03
N VAL A 114 -11.53 6.10 5.70
CA VAL A 114 -11.09 6.04 7.11
C VAL A 114 -12.19 5.46 8.00
N SER A 115 -13.43 5.92 7.83
CA SER A 115 -14.58 5.44 8.61
C SER A 115 -14.77 3.92 8.48
N ALA A 116 -14.60 3.37 7.27
CA ALA A 116 -14.71 1.93 7.02
C ALA A 116 -13.53 1.11 7.58
N CYS A 117 -12.35 1.71 7.69
CA CYS A 117 -11.12 1.02 8.06
C CYS A 117 -10.79 1.04 9.55
N LYS A 118 -11.25 2.06 10.26
CA LYS A 118 -10.89 2.30 11.67
C LYS A 118 -12.09 2.05 12.59
N TYR A 119 -11.80 1.56 13.78
CA TYR A 119 -12.81 1.40 14.85
C TYR A 119 -13.12 2.73 15.54
N PRO A 120 -14.25 2.84 16.25
CA PRO A 120 -14.54 3.99 17.08
C PRO A 120 -13.38 4.35 18.04
N PRO A 121 -13.14 5.64 18.34
CA PRO A 121 -13.91 6.82 17.90
C PRO A 121 -13.47 7.37 16.53
N ILE A 122 -12.47 6.79 15.85
CA ILE A 122 -11.88 7.30 14.59
C ILE A 122 -12.79 6.99 13.41
N GLY A 123 -13.39 5.80 13.39
CA GLY A 123 -14.26 5.32 12.33
C GLY A 123 -15.43 4.51 12.85
N THR A 124 -16.02 3.72 11.95
CA THR A 124 -17.24 2.91 12.23
C THR A 124 -17.08 1.45 11.81
N ARG A 125 -15.80 0.97 11.65
CA ARG A 125 -15.53 -0.42 11.28
C ARG A 125 -16.28 -1.37 12.21
N SER A 126 -16.98 -2.33 11.62
CA SER A 126 -17.65 -3.41 12.35
C SER A 126 -16.65 -4.33 13.03
N ASN A 127 -17.04 -4.85 14.19
CA ASN A 127 -16.21 -5.78 14.93
C ASN A 127 -16.33 -7.21 14.38
N SER A 128 -15.19 -7.85 14.20
CA SER A 128 -15.08 -9.28 13.96
C SER A 128 -14.25 -9.93 15.06
N SER A 129 -14.56 -11.17 15.39
CA SER A 129 -13.78 -11.95 16.33
C SER A 129 -12.77 -12.82 15.57
N SER A 130 -11.67 -13.16 16.23
CA SER A 130 -10.71 -14.14 15.70
C SER A 130 -10.01 -13.69 14.42
N LEU A 131 -9.54 -12.44 14.39
CA LEU A 131 -8.83 -11.87 13.25
C LEU A 131 -7.42 -12.48 13.08
N PRO A 132 -6.94 -12.66 11.83
CA PRO A 132 -5.57 -13.13 11.58
C PRO A 132 -4.50 -12.27 12.24
N GLN A 133 -4.69 -10.94 12.31
CA GLN A 133 -3.77 -9.98 12.92
C GLN A 133 -3.59 -10.20 14.43
N GLN A 134 -4.48 -10.92 15.08
CA GLN A 134 -4.34 -11.34 16.49
C GLN A 134 -4.07 -12.85 16.64
N TRP A 135 -3.63 -13.51 15.57
CA TRP A 135 -3.37 -14.95 15.54
C TRP A 135 -4.58 -15.80 15.95
N ILE A 136 -5.80 -15.32 15.65
CA ILE A 136 -7.07 -15.97 16.03
C ILE A 136 -7.20 -16.15 17.56
N ALA A 137 -6.38 -15.47 18.35
CA ALA A 137 -6.41 -15.55 19.80
C ALA A 137 -7.54 -14.71 20.40
N LYS A 138 -8.12 -15.16 21.50
CA LYS A 138 -9.06 -14.34 22.28
C LYS A 138 -8.30 -13.23 23.00
N MET A 139 -8.69 -11.99 22.75
CA MET A 139 -8.18 -10.81 23.42
C MET A 139 -9.35 -9.88 23.81
N PRO A 140 -9.20 -9.03 24.84
CA PRO A 140 -10.20 -8.01 25.13
C PRO A 140 -10.44 -7.12 23.92
N LEU A 141 -11.71 -6.90 23.55
CA LEU A 141 -12.08 -6.17 22.35
C LEU A 141 -11.49 -4.75 22.32
N VAL A 142 -11.46 -4.08 23.46
CA VAL A 142 -10.89 -2.71 23.59
C VAL A 142 -9.41 -2.69 23.23
N ASP A 143 -8.64 -3.70 23.60
CA ASP A 143 -7.22 -3.79 23.29
C ASP A 143 -7.00 -4.05 21.81
N VAL A 144 -7.81 -4.95 21.23
CA VAL A 144 -7.79 -5.26 19.78
C VAL A 144 -8.10 -4.03 18.97
N GLN A 145 -9.21 -3.32 19.26
CA GLN A 145 -9.61 -2.11 18.54
C GLN A 145 -8.54 -1.01 18.61
N LYS A 146 -8.04 -0.75 19.82
CA LYS A 146 -6.97 0.23 20.02
C LYS A 146 -5.76 -0.12 19.16
N ARG A 147 -5.28 -1.36 19.27
CA ARG A 147 -4.07 -1.79 18.57
C ARG A 147 -4.26 -1.82 17.06
N LEU A 148 -5.38 -2.31 16.56
CA LEU A 148 -5.67 -2.30 15.13
C LEU A 148 -5.86 -0.88 14.57
N ASN A 149 -6.40 0.05 15.34
CA ASN A 149 -6.42 1.46 14.92
C ASN A 149 -5.02 2.06 14.78
N GLU A 150 -4.07 1.63 15.61
CA GLU A 150 -2.67 2.05 15.54
C GLU A 150 -1.91 1.41 14.36
N GLU A 151 -2.14 0.12 14.08
CA GLU A 151 -1.37 -0.66 13.12
C GLU A 151 -1.98 -0.69 11.70
N THR A 152 -3.30 -0.56 11.57
CA THR A 152 -3.97 -0.51 10.27
C THR A 152 -3.73 0.83 9.59
N MET A 153 -3.27 0.83 8.35
CA MET A 153 -2.98 2.05 7.58
C MET A 153 -4.05 2.32 6.53
N VAL A 154 -4.42 3.58 6.36
CA VAL A 154 -5.22 4.07 5.24
C VAL A 154 -4.32 4.88 4.31
N LEU A 155 -4.11 4.34 3.11
CA LEU A 155 -3.28 4.93 2.07
C LEU A 155 -4.21 5.62 1.06
N ALA A 156 -4.33 6.94 1.13
CA ALA A 156 -5.12 7.74 0.20
C ALA A 156 -4.34 7.94 -1.10
N MET A 157 -4.84 7.41 -2.24
CA MET A 157 -4.15 7.52 -3.50
C MET A 157 -4.48 8.86 -4.18
N ILE A 158 -3.44 9.64 -4.42
CA ILE A 158 -3.48 10.93 -5.10
C ILE A 158 -3.05 10.70 -6.55
N GLU A 159 -4.01 10.70 -7.46
CA GLU A 159 -3.80 10.31 -8.85
C GLU A 159 -4.66 11.10 -9.85
N SER A 160 -5.39 12.11 -9.35
CA SER A 160 -6.18 13.03 -10.16
C SER A 160 -5.77 14.48 -9.91
N ARG A 161 -6.19 15.38 -10.80
CA ARG A 161 -6.00 16.83 -10.64
C ARG A 161 -6.68 17.33 -9.37
N ASP A 162 -7.93 16.91 -9.14
CA ASP A 162 -8.70 17.30 -7.95
C ASP A 162 -8.03 16.77 -6.67
N GLY A 163 -7.56 15.52 -6.67
CA GLY A 163 -6.82 14.95 -5.55
C GLY A 163 -5.54 15.73 -5.23
N LEU A 164 -4.82 16.18 -6.25
CA LEU A 164 -3.64 17.01 -6.08
C LEU A 164 -4.00 18.41 -5.57
N GLU A 165 -5.09 19.01 -6.05
CA GLU A 165 -5.55 20.33 -5.59
C GLU A 165 -6.00 20.27 -4.13
N ASN A 166 -6.65 19.20 -3.71
CA ASN A 166 -7.16 19.00 -2.36
C ASN A 166 -6.19 18.28 -1.43
N VAL A 167 -4.94 18.04 -1.85
CA VAL A 167 -4.00 17.15 -1.14
C VAL A 167 -3.77 17.54 0.32
N GLU A 168 -3.74 18.83 0.63
CA GLU A 168 -3.57 19.30 2.00
C GLU A 168 -4.82 18.98 2.86
N ALA A 169 -6.01 19.21 2.32
CA ALA A 169 -7.26 18.88 3.01
C ALA A 169 -7.43 17.34 3.19
N ILE A 170 -6.96 16.54 2.25
CA ILE A 170 -6.91 15.08 2.36
C ILE A 170 -5.93 14.67 3.45
N ALA A 171 -4.71 15.22 3.46
CA ALA A 171 -3.71 14.94 4.48
C ALA A 171 -4.15 15.31 5.89
N ALA A 172 -4.97 16.37 6.03
CA ALA A 172 -5.51 16.82 7.31
C ALA A 172 -6.57 15.86 7.90
N VAL A 173 -7.11 14.92 7.12
CA VAL A 173 -8.13 13.97 7.61
C VAL A 173 -7.52 13.06 8.68
N PRO A 174 -8.05 13.04 9.92
CA PRO A 174 -7.63 12.09 10.94
C PRO A 174 -7.86 10.65 10.47
N GLY A 175 -6.86 9.78 10.64
CA GLY A 175 -6.94 8.37 10.23
C GLY A 175 -6.45 8.10 8.80
N VAL A 176 -6.17 9.11 7.97
CA VAL A 176 -5.29 8.96 6.81
C VAL A 176 -3.86 8.83 7.33
N ASP A 177 -3.15 7.80 6.90
CA ASP A 177 -1.78 7.49 7.38
C ASP A 177 -0.74 7.81 6.30
N VAL A 178 -1.08 7.59 5.03
CA VAL A 178 -0.18 7.74 3.88
C VAL A 178 -0.85 8.46 2.73
N LEU A 179 -0.14 9.36 2.08
CA LEU A 179 -0.48 9.83 0.74
C LEU A 179 0.28 8.97 -0.27
N LEU A 180 -0.44 8.14 -1.02
CA LEU A 180 0.14 7.29 -2.05
C LEU A 180 -0.03 7.98 -3.40
N VAL A 181 1.06 8.17 -4.13
CA VAL A 181 1.02 8.83 -5.45
C VAL A 181 0.82 7.79 -6.55
N GLY A 182 -0.31 7.85 -7.24
CA GLY A 182 -0.60 7.07 -8.45
C GLY A 182 -0.01 7.74 -9.68
N THR A 183 1.29 7.56 -9.93
CA THR A 183 2.02 8.34 -10.94
C THR A 183 1.51 8.16 -12.37
N SER A 184 0.98 7.00 -12.72
CA SER A 184 0.46 6.73 -14.06
C SER A 184 -0.76 7.60 -14.37
N ASP A 185 -1.77 7.54 -13.51
CA ASP A 185 -3.01 8.29 -13.69
C ASP A 185 -2.79 9.78 -13.46
N LEU A 186 -2.00 10.15 -12.46
CA LEU A 186 -1.65 11.55 -12.22
C LEU A 186 -0.95 12.17 -13.45
N SER A 187 -0.03 11.44 -14.10
CA SER A 187 0.63 11.97 -15.31
C SER A 187 -0.34 12.15 -16.47
N ALA A 188 -1.30 11.26 -16.63
CA ALA A 188 -2.35 11.36 -17.64
C ALA A 188 -3.28 12.55 -17.37
N GLU A 189 -3.76 12.70 -16.13
CA GLU A 189 -4.59 13.82 -15.68
C GLU A 189 -3.90 15.19 -15.84
N LEU A 190 -2.58 15.23 -15.69
CA LEU A 190 -1.79 16.44 -15.89
C LEU A 190 -1.43 16.69 -17.37
N GLY A 191 -1.89 15.84 -18.31
CA GLY A 191 -1.67 15.98 -19.75
C GLY A 191 -0.29 15.54 -20.25
N ILE A 192 0.43 14.75 -19.45
CA ILE A 192 1.79 14.27 -19.75
C ILE A 192 1.93 12.77 -19.47
N PRO A 193 1.09 11.90 -20.08
CA PRO A 193 1.04 10.48 -19.75
C PRO A 193 2.42 9.80 -19.89
N GLY A 194 2.84 9.11 -18.82
CA GLY A 194 4.09 8.37 -18.79
C GLY A 194 5.37 9.18 -18.60
N GLN A 195 5.30 10.51 -18.52
CA GLN A 195 6.47 11.39 -18.34
C GLN A 195 6.80 11.59 -16.84
N PHE A 196 7.10 10.48 -16.16
CA PHE A 196 7.26 10.44 -14.69
C PHE A 196 8.43 11.28 -14.14
N GLY A 197 9.41 11.65 -14.98
CA GLY A 197 10.55 12.50 -14.61
C GLY A 197 10.38 13.96 -14.99
N SER A 198 9.22 14.39 -15.49
CA SER A 198 8.98 15.77 -15.89
C SER A 198 8.92 16.72 -14.69
N ASP A 199 9.25 18.00 -14.91
CA ASP A 199 9.16 19.04 -13.89
C ASP A 199 7.73 19.16 -13.32
N ILE A 200 6.71 18.87 -14.13
CA ILE A 200 5.31 18.90 -13.72
C ILE A 200 5.06 17.85 -12.65
N ILE A 201 5.51 16.61 -12.86
CA ILE A 201 5.39 15.54 -11.87
C ILE A 201 6.24 15.83 -10.64
N MET A 202 7.46 16.34 -10.83
CA MET A 202 8.32 16.68 -9.69
C MET A 202 7.71 17.76 -8.80
N LYS A 203 7.08 18.79 -9.38
CA LYS A 203 6.33 19.82 -8.63
C LYS A 203 5.11 19.24 -7.92
N ALA A 204 4.37 18.33 -8.56
CA ALA A 204 3.25 17.64 -7.92
C ALA A 204 3.71 16.81 -6.71
N LEU A 205 4.80 16.06 -6.85
CA LEU A 205 5.43 15.32 -5.75
C LEU A 205 5.86 16.23 -4.61
N ASP A 206 6.50 17.36 -4.91
CA ASP A 206 6.91 18.33 -3.89
C ASP A 206 5.71 18.88 -3.10
N ARG A 207 4.57 19.15 -3.78
CA ARG A 207 3.33 19.57 -3.13
C ARG A 207 2.74 18.49 -2.22
N ILE A 208 2.71 17.23 -2.69
CA ILE A 208 2.22 16.09 -1.90
C ILE A 208 3.11 15.85 -0.68
N ILE A 209 4.42 15.88 -0.84
CA ILE A 209 5.39 15.70 0.26
C ILE A 209 5.24 16.82 1.29
N ALA A 210 5.06 18.06 0.86
CA ALA A 210 4.86 19.20 1.75
C ALA A 210 3.57 19.06 2.58
N ALA A 211 2.46 18.65 1.93
CA ALA A 211 1.20 18.38 2.61
C ALA A 211 1.31 17.24 3.62
N ALA A 212 1.94 16.14 3.25
CA ALA A 212 2.17 15.00 4.13
C ALA A 212 3.01 15.42 5.36
N LYS A 213 4.12 16.12 5.14
CA LYS A 213 4.99 16.60 6.22
C LYS A 213 4.26 17.53 7.19
N LYS A 214 3.46 18.46 6.67
CA LYS A 214 2.68 19.40 7.49
C LYS A 214 1.71 18.70 8.43
N HIS A 215 1.14 17.58 8.00
CA HIS A 215 0.13 16.82 8.75
C HIS A 215 0.67 15.52 9.37
N GLY A 216 2.00 15.31 9.40
CA GLY A 216 2.62 14.13 9.99
C GLY A 216 2.24 12.82 9.29
N LYS A 217 2.06 12.85 7.95
CA LYS A 217 1.73 11.68 7.14
C LYS A 217 2.95 11.18 6.38
N HIS A 218 2.94 9.89 6.05
CA HIS A 218 3.94 9.33 5.16
C HIS A 218 3.58 9.55 3.68
N VAL A 219 4.58 9.44 2.81
CA VAL A 219 4.37 9.45 1.35
C VAL A 219 4.84 8.11 0.78
N SER A 220 3.97 7.50 -0.01
CA SER A 220 4.23 6.29 -0.78
C SER A 220 4.19 6.60 -2.28
N LEU A 221 5.04 5.94 -3.06
CA LEU A 221 5.07 6.06 -4.50
C LEU A 221 4.57 4.75 -5.13
N GLY A 222 3.42 4.80 -5.79
CA GLY A 222 2.83 3.70 -6.54
C GLY A 222 3.06 3.88 -8.04
N GLY A 223 3.28 2.75 -8.76
CA GLY A 223 3.48 2.78 -10.20
C GLY A 223 4.86 3.31 -10.64
N GLY A 224 5.18 2.96 -11.86
CA GLY A 224 6.49 3.08 -12.45
C GLY A 224 7.28 4.36 -12.31
N ILE A 225 8.26 4.37 -11.46
CA ILE A 225 9.53 4.95 -11.87
C ILE A 225 10.19 3.89 -12.78
N LYS A 226 9.52 3.54 -13.86
CA LYS A 226 10.10 2.73 -14.93
C LYS A 226 11.19 3.56 -15.58
N GLY A 227 12.45 3.19 -15.37
CA GLY A 227 13.61 3.86 -15.97
C GLY A 227 14.11 5.10 -15.21
N GLY A 228 13.59 5.42 -14.03
CA GLY A 228 14.21 6.40 -13.14
C GLY A 228 15.59 5.89 -12.71
N SER A 229 16.64 6.68 -12.95
CA SER A 229 17.96 6.34 -12.43
C SER A 229 17.89 6.18 -10.91
N VAL A 230 18.75 5.35 -10.33
CA VAL A 230 18.90 5.21 -8.85
C VAL A 230 19.02 6.59 -8.18
N ASN A 231 19.57 7.57 -8.87
CA ASN A 231 19.70 8.95 -8.40
C ASN A 231 18.35 9.65 -8.20
N VAL A 232 17.36 9.40 -9.07
CA VAL A 232 15.99 9.98 -8.89
C VAL A 232 15.33 9.37 -7.67
N LEU A 233 15.43 8.06 -7.47
CA LEU A 233 14.89 7.39 -6.28
C LEU A 233 15.54 7.93 -4.99
N LYS A 234 16.87 8.07 -5.01
CA LYS A 234 17.59 8.65 -3.87
C LYS A 234 17.09 10.06 -3.55
N THR A 235 16.97 10.92 -4.57
CA THR A 235 16.45 12.29 -4.40
C THR A 235 15.04 12.30 -3.80
N LEU A 236 14.16 11.39 -4.24
CA LEU A 236 12.79 11.29 -3.72
C LEU A 236 12.76 10.80 -2.26
N CYS A 237 13.63 9.85 -1.90
CA CYS A 237 13.78 9.42 -0.52
C CYS A 237 14.33 10.55 0.37
N ASP A 238 15.31 11.30 -0.11
CA ASP A 238 15.88 12.46 0.59
C ASP A 238 14.81 13.56 0.82
N LYS A 239 13.88 13.72 -0.10
CA LYS A 239 12.73 14.63 0.02
C LYS A 239 11.67 14.16 1.02
N GLY A 240 11.58 12.86 1.34
CA GLY A 240 10.66 12.34 2.35
C GLY A 240 9.74 11.20 1.92
N ILE A 241 9.92 10.61 0.74
CA ILE A 241 9.22 9.38 0.37
C ILE A 241 9.75 8.25 1.24
N ARG A 242 8.84 7.46 1.85
CA ARG A 242 9.19 6.38 2.79
C ARG A 242 8.66 5.01 2.37
N GLN A 243 7.89 4.92 1.28
CA GLN A 243 7.51 3.65 0.70
C GLN A 243 7.49 3.75 -0.83
N ILE A 244 7.92 2.70 -1.51
CA ILE A 244 7.94 2.65 -2.98
C ILE A 244 7.48 1.27 -3.43
N SER A 245 6.52 1.24 -4.39
CA SER A 245 6.16 0.02 -5.11
C SER A 245 7.19 -0.27 -6.19
N VAL A 246 7.94 -1.36 -6.02
CA VAL A 246 9.07 -1.74 -6.87
C VAL A 246 8.73 -3.01 -7.64
N GLY A 247 8.00 -2.84 -8.73
CA GLY A 247 7.62 -3.93 -9.63
C GLY A 247 6.32 -4.64 -9.24
N ASN A 248 5.89 -5.48 -10.16
CA ASN A 248 4.74 -6.37 -9.98
C ASN A 248 5.02 -7.74 -10.60
N ASP A 249 4.24 -8.73 -10.19
CA ASP A 249 4.36 -10.13 -10.60
C ASP A 249 4.42 -10.30 -12.12
N VAL A 250 3.48 -9.76 -12.87
CA VAL A 250 3.40 -9.88 -14.33
C VAL A 250 4.57 -9.19 -15.01
N GLY A 251 4.88 -7.98 -14.59
CA GLY A 251 5.94 -7.17 -15.20
C GLY A 251 7.32 -7.79 -15.03
N MET A 252 7.62 -8.29 -13.82
CA MET A 252 8.89 -8.95 -13.54
C MET A 252 9.03 -10.29 -14.26
N LEU A 253 7.96 -11.11 -14.26
CA LEU A 253 7.94 -12.38 -14.98
C LEU A 253 8.16 -12.17 -16.48
N ASN A 254 7.44 -11.22 -17.10
CA ASN A 254 7.60 -10.89 -18.51
C ASN A 254 9.03 -10.43 -18.84
N ALA A 255 9.62 -9.58 -17.98
CA ALA A 255 10.98 -9.11 -18.18
C ALA A 255 11.99 -10.26 -18.13
N ALA A 256 11.88 -11.14 -17.13
CA ALA A 256 12.75 -12.30 -16.99
C ALA A 256 12.61 -13.29 -18.17
N MET A 257 11.39 -13.59 -18.60
CA MET A 257 11.13 -14.46 -19.75
C MET A 257 11.74 -13.88 -21.04
N ARG A 258 11.51 -12.60 -21.32
CA ARG A 258 12.09 -11.93 -22.51
C ARG A 258 13.59 -11.94 -22.48
N GLN A 259 14.20 -11.62 -21.35
CA GLN A 259 15.65 -11.65 -21.19
C GLN A 259 16.21 -13.03 -21.49
N ARG A 260 15.57 -14.09 -20.96
CA ARG A 260 16.01 -15.47 -21.19
C ARG A 260 15.92 -15.88 -22.66
N VAL A 261 14.86 -15.53 -23.37
CA VAL A 261 14.71 -15.79 -24.80
C VAL A 261 15.81 -15.09 -25.61
N ILE A 262 16.11 -13.82 -25.30
CA ILE A 262 17.16 -13.06 -25.97
C ILE A 262 18.54 -13.73 -25.75
N GLU A 263 18.83 -14.16 -24.53
CA GLU A 263 20.10 -14.85 -24.21
C GLU A 263 20.26 -16.14 -25.00
N ILE A 264 19.24 -17.00 -25.05
CA ILE A 264 19.28 -18.25 -25.78
C ILE A 264 19.41 -18.01 -27.29
N ASN A 265 18.63 -17.09 -27.87
CA ASN A 265 18.75 -16.80 -29.31
C ASN A 265 20.13 -16.30 -29.72
N LYS A 266 20.82 -15.54 -28.83
CA LYS A 266 22.20 -15.12 -29.08
C LYS A 266 23.21 -16.26 -29.06
N LEU A 267 22.93 -17.36 -28.35
CA LEU A 267 23.80 -18.51 -28.26
C LEU A 267 23.68 -19.47 -29.46
N ILE A 268 22.54 -19.44 -30.17
CA ILE A 268 22.24 -20.36 -31.28
C ILE A 268 22.26 -19.67 -32.65
N ALA A 269 22.43 -18.34 -32.71
CA ALA A 269 22.66 -17.56 -33.94
C ALA A 269 24.13 -17.54 -34.33
#